data_3b8db4006ecdb0141eb2d8b0795c6d5f
#
_entry.id   3b8db4006ecdb0141eb2d8b0795c6d5f
#
_cell.length_a   1.000
_cell.length_b   1.000
_cell.length_c   1.000
_cell.angle_alpha   90.00
_cell.angle_beta   90.00
_cell.angle_gamma   90.00
#
_symmetry.space_group_name_H-M   'P 1'
#
loop_
_entity.id
_entity.type
_entity.pdbx_description
1 polymer ?
#
loop_
_entity_poly.entity_id
_entity_poly.type
_entity_poly.pdbx_seq_one_letter_code
_entity_poly.pdbx_strand_id
1 'polypeptide(L)'
;MKILFWNLAKHNLSKYIKEILAEQDIDVAIFAEHSGVDFRMLCEKVLNGKYVFIEGYGNCEKIRLIAKSSIKVSVRREDVRYSISSVSILNQKYIVAGVYLPAKPYASPSDREIPIQEMISAIQDVEKEVKHSRTIVMGDFNCSPFDVEMISKNKMNVVLFKKLINKAEIVTCNRRQYKRFYNPIIEYLTEKDESYGSYYYAGNAESLYWYCYDQLLVRKALANDIQNVYFCKRVGNTNLIKNLRPNSAISDHLPIIGVINGRT
;
A
#
# COMPACT_ATOMS: atom_id res chain seq x y z
N MET A 1 7.30 -10.85 7.39
CA MET A 1 7.52 -9.49 6.83
C MET A 1 6.43 -8.56 7.30
N LYS A 2 6.79 -7.40 7.84
CA LYS A 2 5.85 -6.31 8.15
C LYS A 2 6.07 -5.16 7.18
N ILE A 3 5.00 -4.73 6.54
CA ILE A 3 5.02 -3.66 5.54
C ILE A 3 4.08 -2.54 5.95
N LEU A 4 4.55 -1.30 5.82
CA LEU A 4 3.82 -0.07 6.14
C LEU A 4 3.55 0.72 4.86
N PHE A 5 2.38 1.32 4.76
CA PHE A 5 2.13 2.46 3.88
C PHE A 5 1.57 3.63 4.67
N TRP A 6 2.02 4.86 4.36
CA TRP A 6 1.48 6.09 4.94
C TRP A 6 1.50 7.24 3.93
N ASN A 7 0.35 7.84 3.69
CA ASN A 7 0.24 9.13 3.02
C ASN A 7 0.58 10.23 4.05
N LEU A 8 1.63 11.03 3.78
CA LEU A 8 2.18 12.00 4.75
C LEU A 8 1.53 13.38 4.67
N ALA A 9 0.53 13.57 3.80
CA ALA A 9 -0.15 14.86 3.59
C ALA A 9 0.84 16.03 3.39
N LYS A 10 2.01 15.77 2.80
CA LYS A 10 3.13 16.71 2.57
C LYS A 10 3.78 17.28 3.84
N HIS A 11 3.45 16.75 5.02
CA HIS A 11 4.02 17.19 6.29
C HIS A 11 5.39 16.57 6.56
N ASN A 12 6.20 17.23 7.37
CA ASN A 12 7.42 16.63 7.91
C ASN A 12 7.09 15.73 9.11
N LEU A 13 6.96 14.45 8.85
CA LEU A 13 6.63 13.44 9.84
C LEU A 13 7.82 12.59 10.29
N SER A 14 9.06 13.04 10.09
CA SER A 14 10.30 12.28 10.37
C SER A 14 10.32 11.69 11.79
N LYS A 15 9.83 12.43 12.80
CA LYS A 15 9.71 11.93 14.18
C LYS A 15 8.75 10.74 14.27
N TYR A 16 7.55 10.87 13.71
CA TYR A 16 6.53 9.82 13.76
C TYR A 16 6.93 8.60 12.92
N ILE A 17 7.61 8.81 11.79
CA ILE A 17 8.18 7.72 10.97
C ILE A 17 9.18 6.93 11.80
N LYS A 18 10.11 7.58 12.51
CA LYS A 18 11.07 6.90 13.38
C LYS A 18 10.38 6.06 14.45
N GLU A 19 9.39 6.63 15.12
CA GLU A 19 8.66 5.97 16.20
C GLU A 19 7.89 4.74 15.68
N ILE A 20 7.07 4.89 14.61
CA ILE A 20 6.27 3.78 14.08
C ILE A 20 7.14 2.64 13.51
N LEU A 21 8.25 2.96 12.84
CA LEU A 21 9.17 1.95 12.33
C LEU A 21 9.78 1.11 13.45
N ALA A 22 10.12 1.73 14.59
CA ALA A 22 10.69 1.04 15.73
C ALA A 22 9.65 0.24 16.52
N GLU A 23 8.50 0.83 16.83
CA GLU A 23 7.44 0.19 17.62
C GLU A 23 6.81 -1.00 16.91
N GLN A 24 6.57 -0.85 15.62
CA GLN A 24 5.94 -1.89 14.80
C GLN A 24 6.95 -2.88 14.19
N ASP A 25 8.25 -2.62 14.33
CA ASP A 25 9.33 -3.44 13.74
C ASP A 25 9.13 -3.63 12.22
N ILE A 26 8.90 -2.51 11.52
CA ILE A 26 8.58 -2.50 10.08
C ILE A 26 9.81 -2.92 9.27
N ASP A 27 9.61 -3.82 8.31
CA ASP A 27 10.65 -4.29 7.41
C ASP A 27 10.80 -3.38 6.17
N VAL A 28 9.66 -3.01 5.58
CA VAL A 28 9.57 -2.15 4.38
C VAL A 28 8.50 -1.10 4.61
N ALA A 29 8.80 0.15 4.33
CA ALA A 29 7.84 1.25 4.43
C ALA A 29 7.74 2.04 3.12
N ILE A 30 6.51 2.35 2.74
CA ILE A 30 6.11 3.05 1.52
C ILE A 30 5.41 4.34 1.93
N PHE A 31 5.76 5.45 1.29
CA PHE A 31 5.21 6.75 1.60
C PHE A 31 4.71 7.46 0.35
N ALA A 32 3.55 8.10 0.47
CA ALA A 32 2.99 9.02 -0.51
C ALA A 32 2.91 10.45 0.05
N GLU A 33 2.67 11.44 -0.81
CA GLU A 33 2.62 12.87 -0.45
C GLU A 33 3.77 13.31 0.47
N HIS A 34 4.97 12.93 0.11
CA HIS A 34 6.15 12.89 0.96
C HIS A 34 7.03 14.14 0.89
N SER A 35 6.62 15.22 0.24
CA SER A 35 7.46 16.40 -0.03
C SER A 35 8.00 17.10 1.23
N GLY A 36 7.42 16.87 2.40
CA GLY A 36 7.89 17.39 3.68
C GLY A 36 9.05 16.61 4.29
N VAL A 37 9.51 15.48 3.70
CA VAL A 37 10.52 14.60 4.27
C VAL A 37 11.69 14.39 3.30
N ASP A 38 12.91 14.65 3.77
CA ASP A 38 14.14 14.21 3.12
C ASP A 38 14.48 12.80 3.57
N PHE A 39 14.22 11.79 2.71
CA PHE A 39 14.39 10.37 3.06
C PHE A 39 15.84 9.93 3.16
N ARG A 40 16.79 10.57 2.47
CA ARG A 40 18.22 10.31 2.63
C ARG A 40 18.66 10.73 4.02
N MET A 41 18.37 11.98 4.38
CA MET A 41 18.70 12.51 5.70
C MET A 41 17.96 11.76 6.81
N LEU A 42 16.69 11.38 6.60
CA LEU A 42 15.93 10.54 7.54
C LEU A 42 16.66 9.23 7.82
N CYS A 43 17.04 8.48 6.79
CA CYS A 43 17.70 7.18 6.94
C CYS A 43 19.08 7.31 7.59
N GLU A 44 19.88 8.26 7.15
CA GLU A 44 21.25 8.43 7.64
C GLU A 44 21.31 8.99 9.06
N LYS A 45 20.63 10.11 9.33
CA LYS A 45 20.77 10.86 10.58
C LYS A 45 19.72 10.52 11.63
N VAL A 46 18.47 10.30 11.24
CA VAL A 46 17.37 10.08 12.20
C VAL A 46 17.23 8.60 12.55
N LEU A 47 17.38 7.72 11.56
CA LEU A 47 17.29 6.27 11.72
C LEU A 47 18.65 5.59 11.92
N ASN A 48 19.74 6.36 11.93
CA ASN A 48 21.11 5.89 12.17
C ASN A 48 21.51 4.69 11.28
N GLY A 49 21.14 4.73 10.00
CA GLY A 49 21.46 3.69 9.03
C GLY A 49 20.75 2.34 9.24
N LYS A 50 19.81 2.25 10.19
CA LYS A 50 18.99 1.03 10.38
C LYS A 50 18.07 0.76 9.18
N TYR A 51 17.72 1.81 8.45
CA TYR A 51 16.95 1.77 7.21
C TYR A 51 17.73 2.44 6.10
N VAL A 52 17.50 2.00 4.89
CA VAL A 52 18.06 2.60 3.68
C VAL A 52 16.95 3.15 2.80
N PHE A 53 17.19 4.31 2.23
CA PHE A 53 16.32 4.86 1.19
C PHE A 53 16.56 4.11 -0.11
N ILE A 54 15.49 3.62 -0.74
CA ILE A 54 15.56 2.90 -1.99
C ILE A 54 15.44 3.90 -3.15
N GLU A 55 16.56 4.18 -3.75
CA GLU A 55 16.62 5.04 -4.93
C GLU A 55 16.12 4.27 -6.15
N GLY A 56 15.18 4.88 -6.86
CA GLY A 56 14.69 4.39 -8.13
C GLY A 56 15.42 5.01 -9.32
N TYR A 57 14.83 4.87 -10.48
CA TYR A 57 15.34 5.45 -11.74
C TYR A 57 14.99 6.96 -11.89
N GLY A 58 14.28 7.54 -10.91
CA GLY A 58 13.84 8.93 -10.92
C GLY A 58 12.50 9.19 -11.61
N ASN A 59 11.84 8.15 -12.10
CA ASN A 59 10.54 8.29 -12.78
C ASN A 59 9.35 8.37 -11.83
N CYS A 60 9.49 7.87 -10.60
CA CYS A 60 8.41 7.91 -9.61
C CYS A 60 8.47 9.17 -8.77
N GLU A 61 7.48 10.04 -8.92
CA GLU A 61 7.36 11.27 -8.15
C GLU A 61 6.54 11.10 -6.87
N LYS A 62 5.56 10.19 -6.88
CA LYS A 62 4.52 10.11 -5.86
C LYS A 62 4.82 9.14 -4.73
N ILE A 63 5.76 8.23 -4.92
CA ILE A 63 6.08 7.17 -3.95
C ILE A 63 7.54 7.23 -3.53
N ARG A 64 7.79 7.02 -2.23
CA ARG A 64 9.13 6.76 -1.68
C ARG A 64 9.09 5.47 -0.88
N LEU A 65 10.19 4.75 -0.92
CA LEU A 65 10.35 3.46 -0.26
C LEU A 65 11.63 3.47 0.58
N ILE A 66 11.52 2.98 1.82
CA ILE A 66 12.66 2.66 2.67
C ILE A 66 12.53 1.22 3.17
N ALA A 67 13.65 0.58 3.45
CA ALA A 67 13.67 -0.78 4.00
C ALA A 67 14.76 -0.91 5.07
N LYS A 68 14.62 -1.88 5.99
CA LYS A 68 15.72 -2.23 6.90
C LYS A 68 16.99 -2.50 6.09
N SER A 69 18.14 -2.05 6.58
CA SER A 69 19.43 -2.20 5.89
C SER A 69 19.82 -3.65 5.62
N SER A 70 19.25 -4.59 6.38
CA SER A 70 19.44 -6.05 6.18
C SER A 70 18.62 -6.63 5.02
N ILE A 71 17.70 -5.86 4.44
CA ILE A 71 16.78 -6.33 3.39
C ILE A 71 17.30 -5.88 2.03
N LYS A 72 17.42 -6.83 1.10
CA LYS A 72 17.82 -6.53 -0.26
C LYS A 72 16.60 -6.08 -1.08
N VAL A 73 16.65 -4.85 -1.57
CA VAL A 73 15.60 -4.27 -2.43
C VAL A 73 16.22 -3.84 -3.75
N SER A 74 15.50 -4.07 -4.85
CA SER A 74 15.90 -3.63 -6.19
C SER A 74 14.66 -3.15 -6.95
N VAL A 75 14.67 -1.88 -7.35
CA VAL A 75 13.61 -1.31 -8.18
C VAL A 75 13.60 -2.00 -9.54
N ARG A 76 12.41 -2.33 -10.05
CA ARG A 76 12.20 -3.04 -11.32
C ARG A 76 11.50 -2.20 -12.37
N ARG A 77 10.44 -1.49 -11.95
CA ARG A 77 9.67 -0.58 -12.82
C ARG A 77 9.21 0.61 -11.99
N GLU A 78 9.18 1.74 -12.63
CA GLU A 78 8.64 2.97 -12.07
C GLU A 78 7.86 3.75 -13.10
N ASP A 79 6.85 4.44 -12.62
CA ASP A 79 6.14 5.50 -13.30
C ASP A 79 5.82 6.60 -12.29
N VAL A 80 5.31 7.73 -12.75
CA VAL A 80 4.97 8.88 -11.87
C VAL A 80 4.24 8.46 -10.59
N ARG A 81 3.34 7.46 -10.68
CA ARG A 81 2.39 7.09 -9.63
C ARG A 81 2.66 5.75 -8.96
N TYR A 82 3.61 4.99 -9.41
CA TYR A 82 3.95 3.71 -8.78
C TYR A 82 5.44 3.39 -8.88
N SER A 83 5.90 2.60 -7.91
CA SER A 83 7.24 2.01 -7.93
C SER A 83 7.13 0.53 -7.58
N ILE A 84 7.68 -0.35 -8.42
CA ILE A 84 7.65 -1.80 -8.28
C ILE A 84 9.06 -2.30 -8.00
N SER A 85 9.24 -2.99 -6.87
CA SER A 85 10.53 -3.48 -6.40
C SER A 85 10.51 -4.99 -6.14
N SER A 86 11.62 -5.65 -6.40
CA SER A 86 11.90 -6.97 -5.84
C SER A 86 12.49 -6.82 -4.45
N VAL A 87 11.93 -7.54 -3.48
CA VAL A 87 12.34 -7.52 -2.08
C VAL A 87 12.74 -8.93 -1.66
N SER A 88 13.91 -9.08 -1.05
CA SER A 88 14.39 -10.37 -0.52
C SER A 88 14.64 -10.25 0.99
N ILE A 89 13.92 -11.05 1.77
CA ILE A 89 14.00 -11.11 3.23
C ILE A 89 13.96 -12.57 3.68
N LEU A 90 14.90 -13.00 4.53
CA LEU A 90 14.97 -14.37 5.08
C LEU A 90 14.78 -15.44 4.00
N ASN A 91 15.54 -15.35 2.90
CA ASN A 91 15.48 -16.25 1.74
C ASN A 91 14.13 -16.28 0.99
N GLN A 92 13.17 -15.44 1.37
CA GLN A 92 11.92 -15.26 0.65
C GLN A 92 12.01 -14.08 -0.32
N LYS A 93 11.43 -14.26 -1.50
CA LYS A 93 11.38 -13.21 -2.54
C LYS A 93 9.95 -12.71 -2.68
N TYR A 94 9.80 -11.39 -2.76
CA TYR A 94 8.54 -10.71 -2.94
C TYR A 94 8.66 -9.69 -4.07
N ILE A 95 7.52 -9.32 -4.66
CA ILE A 95 7.35 -8.12 -5.47
C ILE A 95 6.52 -7.16 -4.63
N VAL A 96 7.02 -5.96 -4.41
CA VAL A 96 6.33 -4.92 -3.67
C VAL A 96 6.11 -3.74 -4.59
N ALA A 97 4.85 -3.36 -4.80
CA ALA A 97 4.45 -2.19 -5.57
C ALA A 97 3.83 -1.15 -4.62
N GLY A 98 4.45 0.02 -4.54
CA GLY A 98 3.87 1.21 -3.92
C GLY A 98 3.06 1.99 -4.95
N VAL A 99 1.85 2.47 -4.59
CA VAL A 99 0.96 3.16 -5.52
C VAL A 99 0.30 4.39 -4.90
N TYR A 100 0.10 5.43 -5.74
CA TYR A 100 -0.70 6.61 -5.43
C TYR A 100 -1.55 6.98 -6.65
N LEU A 101 -2.82 6.60 -6.65
CA LEU A 101 -3.73 6.87 -7.77
C LEU A 101 -4.34 8.28 -7.69
N PRO A 102 -4.80 8.85 -8.83
CA PRO A 102 -5.45 10.15 -8.83
C PRO A 102 -6.75 10.16 -8.03
N ALA A 103 -6.97 11.22 -7.24
CA ALA A 103 -8.21 11.42 -6.51
C ALA A 103 -9.38 11.74 -7.48
N LYS A 104 -10.58 11.20 -7.19
CA LYS A 104 -11.79 11.34 -8.02
C LYS A 104 -12.14 12.78 -8.39
N PRO A 105 -12.07 13.76 -7.47
CA PRO A 105 -12.45 15.14 -7.80
C PRO A 105 -11.55 15.82 -8.82
N TYR A 106 -10.33 15.31 -9.02
CA TYR A 106 -9.28 15.96 -9.83
C TYR A 106 -8.90 15.17 -11.09
N ALA A 107 -9.60 14.08 -11.39
CA ALA A 107 -9.26 13.20 -12.49
C ALA A 107 -10.50 12.66 -13.20
N SER A 108 -10.49 12.68 -14.53
CA SER A 108 -11.51 12.03 -15.33
C SER A 108 -11.47 10.51 -15.12
N PRO A 109 -12.52 9.75 -15.50
CA PRO A 109 -12.47 8.29 -15.48
C PRO A 109 -11.27 7.72 -16.25
N SER A 110 -10.90 8.30 -17.37
CA SER A 110 -9.74 7.88 -18.19
C SER A 110 -8.41 8.14 -17.47
N ASP A 111 -8.26 9.31 -16.82
CA ASP A 111 -7.05 9.66 -16.08
C ASP A 111 -6.79 8.74 -14.89
N ARG A 112 -7.81 8.01 -14.43
CA ARG A 112 -7.73 7.03 -13.37
C ARG A 112 -7.54 5.60 -13.89
N GLU A 113 -8.15 5.28 -15.04
CA GLU A 113 -8.10 3.95 -15.62
C GLU A 113 -6.73 3.63 -16.25
N ILE A 114 -6.15 4.59 -16.98
CA ILE A 114 -4.86 4.44 -17.66
C ILE A 114 -3.75 4.04 -16.67
N PRO A 115 -3.49 4.77 -15.58
CA PRO A 115 -2.44 4.39 -14.62
C PRO A 115 -2.66 3.02 -13.98
N ILE A 116 -3.93 2.60 -13.78
CA ILE A 116 -4.25 1.28 -13.25
C ILE A 116 -3.83 0.19 -14.24
N GLN A 117 -4.16 0.35 -15.52
CA GLN A 117 -3.85 -0.64 -16.57
C GLN A 117 -2.33 -0.75 -16.79
N GLU A 118 -1.64 0.39 -16.84
CA GLU A 118 -0.17 0.44 -16.96
C GLU A 118 0.51 -0.24 -15.77
N MET A 119 0.10 0.05 -14.55
CA MET A 119 0.63 -0.58 -13.34
C MET A 119 0.39 -2.09 -13.34
N ILE A 120 -0.81 -2.56 -13.71
CA ILE A 120 -1.11 -3.99 -13.79
C ILE A 120 -0.22 -4.68 -14.81
N SER A 121 -0.03 -4.08 -15.99
CA SER A 121 0.86 -4.58 -17.02
C SER A 121 2.30 -4.68 -16.52
N ALA A 122 2.80 -3.61 -15.91
CA ALA A 122 4.15 -3.56 -15.34
C ALA A 122 4.35 -4.62 -14.22
N ILE A 123 3.35 -4.82 -13.34
CA ILE A 123 3.40 -5.88 -12.33
C ILE A 123 3.48 -7.25 -12.98
N GLN A 124 2.66 -7.53 -14.01
CA GLN A 124 2.66 -8.82 -14.69
C GLN A 124 3.99 -9.09 -15.41
N ASP A 125 4.61 -8.06 -15.98
CA ASP A 125 5.92 -8.20 -16.63
C ASP A 125 7.01 -8.49 -15.60
N VAL A 126 7.02 -7.80 -14.44
CA VAL A 126 7.94 -8.13 -13.36
C VAL A 126 7.68 -9.54 -12.82
N GLU A 127 6.42 -9.99 -12.66
CA GLU A 127 6.08 -11.35 -12.25
C GLU A 127 6.67 -12.41 -13.22
N LYS A 128 6.63 -12.14 -14.53
CA LYS A 128 7.24 -13.01 -15.56
C LYS A 128 8.77 -13.03 -15.47
N GLU A 129 9.39 -11.85 -15.33
CA GLU A 129 10.85 -11.70 -15.24
C GLU A 129 11.43 -12.45 -14.03
N VAL A 130 10.80 -12.28 -12.85
CA VAL A 130 11.28 -12.92 -11.61
C VAL A 130 10.75 -14.33 -11.39
N LYS A 131 9.87 -14.81 -12.28
CA LYS A 131 9.28 -16.17 -12.30
C LYS A 131 8.52 -16.52 -11.03
N HIS A 132 7.84 -15.56 -10.39
CA HIS A 132 6.94 -15.78 -9.28
C HIS A 132 5.90 -14.66 -9.15
N SER A 133 4.79 -14.94 -8.45
CA SER A 133 3.72 -13.99 -8.19
C SER A 133 3.47 -13.76 -6.70
N ARG A 134 4.54 -13.73 -5.89
CA ARG A 134 4.45 -13.29 -4.48
C ARG A 134 4.41 -11.76 -4.44
N THR A 135 3.31 -11.20 -4.94
CA THR A 135 3.14 -9.77 -5.21
C THR A 135 2.24 -9.14 -4.16
N ILE A 136 2.70 -8.01 -3.65
CA ILE A 136 1.99 -7.10 -2.75
C ILE A 136 1.88 -5.77 -3.47
N VAL A 137 0.67 -5.20 -3.51
CA VAL A 137 0.43 -3.81 -3.94
C VAL A 137 -0.13 -3.07 -2.73
N MET A 138 0.51 -1.98 -2.34
CA MET A 138 0.10 -1.23 -1.17
C MET A 138 0.20 0.27 -1.44
N GLY A 139 -0.82 1.02 -1.06
CA GLY A 139 -0.82 2.45 -1.33
C GLY A 139 -2.17 3.11 -1.15
N ASP A 140 -2.21 4.37 -1.53
CA ASP A 140 -3.41 5.17 -1.64
C ASP A 140 -4.01 5.01 -3.04
N PHE A 141 -5.09 4.25 -3.12
CA PHE A 141 -5.83 4.00 -4.35
C PHE A 141 -6.83 5.11 -4.69
N ASN A 142 -7.10 6.03 -3.75
CA ASN A 142 -8.14 7.04 -3.89
C ASN A 142 -9.49 6.46 -4.36
N CYS A 143 -9.73 5.19 -4.02
CA CYS A 143 -10.96 4.43 -4.27
C CYS A 143 -11.28 3.55 -3.07
N SER A 144 -12.57 3.35 -2.80
CA SER A 144 -13.04 2.37 -1.84
C SER A 144 -12.86 0.93 -2.39
N PRO A 145 -12.74 -0.10 -1.53
CA PRO A 145 -12.57 -1.49 -1.97
C PRO A 145 -13.66 -2.01 -2.92
N PHE A 146 -14.84 -1.38 -2.90
CA PHE A 146 -16.00 -1.74 -3.72
C PHE A 146 -16.14 -0.90 -5.00
N ASP A 147 -15.28 0.08 -5.20
CA ASP A 147 -15.35 0.94 -6.39
C ASP A 147 -15.02 0.16 -7.66
N VAL A 148 -15.59 0.60 -8.78
CA VAL A 148 -15.44 -0.06 -10.08
C VAL A 148 -13.99 -0.22 -10.51
N GLU A 149 -13.11 0.68 -10.11
CA GLU A 149 -11.67 0.62 -10.36
C GLU A 149 -11.02 -0.58 -9.68
N MET A 150 -11.54 -0.98 -8.51
CA MET A 150 -11.02 -2.08 -7.73
C MET A 150 -11.60 -3.43 -8.18
N ILE A 151 -12.91 -3.52 -8.38
CA ILE A 151 -13.60 -4.81 -8.61
C ILE A 151 -13.71 -5.24 -10.06
N SER A 152 -13.57 -4.32 -11.04
CA SER A 152 -13.69 -4.68 -12.46
C SER A 152 -12.55 -5.56 -12.94
N LYS A 153 -12.89 -6.59 -13.74
CA LYS A 153 -11.93 -7.59 -14.23
C LYS A 153 -10.80 -7.01 -15.07
N ASN A 154 -11.09 -5.99 -15.87
CA ASN A 154 -10.12 -5.28 -16.72
C ASN A 154 -9.36 -4.16 -15.98
N LYS A 155 -9.59 -3.98 -14.68
CA LYS A 155 -8.92 -3.02 -13.79
C LYS A 155 -8.16 -3.81 -12.71
N MET A 156 -8.25 -3.43 -11.44
CA MET A 156 -7.53 -4.13 -10.37
C MET A 156 -8.00 -5.59 -10.16
N ASN A 157 -9.22 -5.93 -10.57
CA ASN A 157 -9.80 -7.28 -10.47
C ASN A 157 -9.69 -7.86 -9.04
N VAL A 158 -10.04 -7.04 -8.06
CA VAL A 158 -9.93 -7.38 -6.64
C VAL A 158 -11.09 -8.27 -6.22
N VAL A 159 -10.80 -9.28 -5.41
CA VAL A 159 -11.77 -10.04 -4.62
C VAL A 159 -11.54 -9.81 -3.13
N LEU A 160 -12.62 -9.71 -2.37
CA LEU A 160 -12.62 -9.39 -0.94
C LEU A 160 -12.74 -10.62 -0.03
N PHE A 161 -12.96 -11.80 -0.63
CA PHE A 161 -13.11 -13.04 0.12
C PHE A 161 -12.00 -14.03 -0.25
N LYS A 162 -11.25 -14.47 0.75
CA LYS A 162 -10.12 -15.41 0.62
C LYS A 162 -10.50 -16.70 -0.12
N LYS A 163 -11.73 -17.20 0.08
CA LYS A 163 -12.22 -18.37 -0.65
C LYS A 163 -12.27 -18.19 -2.16
N LEU A 164 -12.54 -16.94 -2.65
CA LEU A 164 -12.63 -16.67 -4.09
C LEU A 164 -11.25 -16.64 -4.75
N ILE A 165 -10.23 -16.04 -4.13
CA ILE A 165 -8.88 -16.05 -4.68
C ILE A 165 -8.28 -17.47 -4.63
N ASN A 166 -8.55 -18.23 -3.57
CA ASN A 166 -8.10 -19.61 -3.46
C ASN A 166 -8.76 -20.53 -4.50
N LYS A 167 -10.04 -20.31 -4.84
CA LYS A 167 -10.75 -21.07 -5.88
C LYS A 167 -10.18 -20.81 -7.27
N ALA A 168 -9.90 -19.52 -7.62
CA ALA A 168 -9.41 -19.17 -8.94
C ALA A 168 -8.56 -17.87 -8.88
N GLU A 169 -7.30 -17.99 -9.27
CA GLU A 169 -6.40 -16.82 -9.43
C GLU A 169 -6.69 -16.06 -10.72
N ILE A 170 -7.12 -16.75 -11.76
CA ILE A 170 -7.40 -16.19 -13.08
C ILE A 170 -8.89 -16.34 -13.38
N VAL A 171 -9.46 -15.32 -13.98
CA VAL A 171 -10.84 -15.34 -14.50
C VAL A 171 -10.84 -14.97 -15.97
N THR A 172 -11.62 -15.72 -16.78
CA THR A 172 -11.82 -15.40 -18.19
C THR A 172 -13.07 -14.53 -18.36
N CYS A 173 -12.95 -13.48 -19.14
CA CYS A 173 -14.04 -12.62 -19.55
C CYS A 173 -13.79 -12.18 -20.99
N ASN A 174 -14.79 -12.31 -21.87
CA ASN A 174 -14.67 -11.95 -23.29
C ASN A 174 -13.40 -12.56 -23.94
N ARG A 175 -13.12 -13.85 -23.69
CA ARG A 175 -11.95 -14.60 -24.18
C ARG A 175 -10.59 -14.09 -23.69
N ARG A 176 -10.54 -13.09 -22.79
CA ARG A 176 -9.33 -12.57 -22.16
C ARG A 176 -9.20 -13.08 -20.75
N GLN A 177 -7.97 -13.34 -20.31
CA GLN A 177 -7.65 -13.76 -18.95
C GLN A 177 -7.22 -12.57 -18.11
N TYR A 178 -7.77 -12.51 -16.88
CA TYR A 178 -7.48 -11.46 -15.91
C TYR A 178 -7.05 -12.08 -14.59
N LYS A 179 -5.88 -11.70 -14.12
CA LYS A 179 -5.32 -12.20 -12.86
C LYS A 179 -5.85 -11.37 -11.70
N ARG A 180 -6.33 -12.04 -10.66
CA ARG A 180 -6.97 -11.42 -9.50
C ARG A 180 -5.96 -10.94 -8.47
N PHE A 181 -6.36 -9.92 -7.70
CA PHE A 181 -5.83 -9.62 -6.40
C PHE A 181 -6.83 -9.99 -5.30
N TYR A 182 -6.34 -10.26 -4.12
CA TYR A 182 -7.10 -10.37 -2.89
C TYR A 182 -6.84 -9.15 -2.02
N ASN A 183 -7.90 -8.51 -1.54
CA ASN A 183 -7.84 -7.44 -0.55
C ASN A 183 -8.39 -7.97 0.78
N PRO A 184 -7.54 -8.13 1.80
CA PRO A 184 -7.96 -8.66 3.10
C PRO A 184 -8.70 -7.64 3.97
N ILE A 185 -8.79 -6.37 3.56
CA ILE A 185 -9.23 -5.26 4.42
C ILE A 185 -10.57 -5.55 5.13
N ILE A 186 -11.51 -6.20 4.45
CA ILE A 186 -12.83 -6.52 5.02
C ILE A 186 -12.74 -7.49 6.21
N GLU A 187 -11.76 -8.38 6.24
CA GLU A 187 -11.57 -9.30 7.37
C GLU A 187 -11.13 -8.57 8.65
N TYR A 188 -10.55 -7.37 8.50
CA TYR A 188 -9.92 -6.61 9.59
C TYR A 188 -10.63 -5.29 9.91
N LEU A 189 -11.69 -4.94 9.18
CA LEU A 189 -12.56 -3.83 9.53
C LEU A 189 -13.58 -4.30 10.55
N THR A 190 -13.41 -3.91 11.79
CA THR A 190 -14.35 -4.26 12.87
C THR A 190 -14.67 -3.04 13.73
N GLU A 191 -15.91 -2.95 14.18
CA GLU A 191 -16.34 -1.90 15.11
C GLU A 191 -15.62 -2.02 16.45
N LYS A 192 -15.32 -3.25 16.89
CA LYS A 192 -14.63 -3.52 18.17
C LYS A 192 -13.24 -2.88 18.22
N ASP A 193 -12.55 -2.83 17.09
CA ASP A 193 -11.22 -2.24 16.99
C ASP A 193 -11.25 -0.76 16.60
N GLU A 194 -12.46 -0.17 16.47
CA GLU A 194 -12.65 1.20 15.96
C GLU A 194 -11.87 1.45 14.65
N SER A 195 -11.75 0.43 13.82
CA SER A 195 -11.00 0.47 12.56
C SER A 195 -11.96 0.72 11.42
N TYR A 196 -12.28 1.98 11.20
CA TYR A 196 -13.30 2.38 10.22
C TYR A 196 -12.74 2.65 8.83
N GLY A 197 -11.45 2.95 8.71
CA GLY A 197 -10.78 3.30 7.47
C GLY A 197 -9.49 4.07 7.70
N SER A 198 -8.91 4.57 6.61
CA SER A 198 -7.68 5.38 6.65
C SER A 198 -7.93 6.87 6.49
N TYR A 199 -9.01 7.26 5.86
CA TYR A 199 -9.32 8.64 5.50
C TYR A 199 -10.75 9.02 5.93
N TYR A 200 -10.96 10.24 6.39
CA TYR A 200 -12.27 10.74 6.81
C TYR A 200 -12.68 11.96 6.00
N TYR A 201 -13.88 11.92 5.43
CA TYR A 201 -14.46 13.05 4.72
C TYR A 201 -15.99 13.15 4.96
N ALA A 202 -16.45 14.33 5.34
CA ALA A 202 -17.85 14.60 5.67
C ALA A 202 -18.50 15.65 4.74
N GLY A 203 -17.80 16.06 3.69
CA GLY A 203 -18.22 17.16 2.83
C GLY A 203 -19.12 16.77 1.64
N ASN A 204 -19.41 15.47 1.46
CA ASN A 204 -20.31 14.97 0.43
C ASN A 204 -21.70 14.62 0.98
N ALA A 205 -22.63 14.26 0.10
CA ALA A 205 -23.97 13.83 0.47
C ALA A 205 -24.04 12.39 1.00
N GLU A 206 -22.93 11.64 0.96
CA GLU A 206 -22.85 10.25 1.39
C GLU A 206 -22.53 10.16 2.88
N SER A 207 -23.25 9.31 3.62
CA SER A 207 -23.07 9.11 5.07
C SER A 207 -21.97 8.11 5.43
N LEU A 208 -21.05 7.81 4.52
CA LEU A 208 -20.00 6.84 4.78
C LEU A 208 -18.95 7.39 5.76
N TYR A 209 -18.56 8.65 5.61
CA TYR A 209 -17.58 9.42 6.39
C TYR A 209 -16.18 8.86 6.39
N TRP A 210 -15.99 7.57 6.72
CA TRP A 210 -14.71 6.89 6.70
C TRP A 210 -14.50 6.10 5.42
N TYR A 211 -13.33 6.24 4.81
CA TYR A 211 -12.96 5.60 3.55
C TYR A 211 -11.68 4.76 3.73
N CYS A 212 -11.65 3.58 3.11
CA CYS A 212 -10.45 2.74 3.00
C CYS A 212 -9.74 3.05 1.68
N TYR A 213 -9.13 4.22 1.56
CA TYR A 213 -8.38 4.59 0.36
C TYR A 213 -6.99 3.98 0.36
N ASP A 214 -6.39 3.82 1.53
CA ASP A 214 -5.13 3.13 1.71
C ASP A 214 -5.42 1.62 1.88
N GLN A 215 -4.90 0.81 0.96
CA GLN A 215 -5.23 -0.60 0.90
C GLN A 215 -3.97 -1.46 0.69
N LEU A 216 -4.07 -2.73 1.07
CA LEU A 216 -3.11 -3.78 0.79
C LEU A 216 -3.76 -4.84 -0.08
N LEU A 217 -3.17 -5.11 -1.23
CA LEU A 217 -3.61 -6.14 -2.17
C LEU A 217 -2.52 -7.19 -2.34
N VAL A 218 -2.89 -8.46 -2.44
CA VAL A 218 -1.93 -9.53 -2.69
C VAL A 218 -2.39 -10.48 -3.78
N ARG A 219 -1.43 -11.11 -4.47
CA ARG A 219 -1.74 -12.26 -5.34
C ARG A 219 -2.06 -13.50 -4.50
N LYS A 220 -2.70 -14.50 -5.15
CA LYS A 220 -3.04 -15.79 -4.56
C LYS A 220 -1.88 -16.42 -3.79
N ALA A 221 -0.66 -16.32 -4.30
CA ALA A 221 0.53 -16.89 -3.70
C ALA A 221 0.79 -16.41 -2.25
N LEU A 222 0.23 -15.26 -1.85
CA LEU A 222 0.35 -14.67 -0.51
C LEU A 222 -0.97 -14.62 0.27
N ALA A 223 -2.10 -14.98 -0.33
CA ALA A 223 -3.41 -14.79 0.29
C ALA A 223 -3.56 -15.52 1.63
N ASN A 224 -2.93 -16.70 1.76
CA ASN A 224 -2.96 -17.50 2.99
C ASN A 224 -1.84 -17.13 3.97
N ASP A 225 -0.88 -16.30 3.54
CA ASP A 225 0.25 -15.87 4.37
C ASP A 225 -0.07 -14.55 5.11
N ILE A 226 -1.19 -13.89 4.80
CA ILE A 226 -1.65 -12.68 5.51
C ILE A 226 -2.08 -13.06 6.93
N GLN A 227 -1.41 -12.47 7.91
CA GLN A 227 -1.72 -12.64 9.34
C GLN A 227 -2.61 -11.52 9.87
N ASN A 228 -2.31 -10.29 9.48
CA ASN A 228 -3.04 -9.11 9.96
C ASN A 228 -2.91 -7.95 8.98
N VAL A 229 -3.94 -7.10 8.95
CA VAL A 229 -3.93 -5.80 8.28
C VAL A 229 -4.69 -4.81 9.16
N TYR A 230 -4.08 -3.70 9.51
CA TYR A 230 -4.71 -2.73 10.41
C TYR A 230 -4.25 -1.30 10.13
N PHE A 231 -5.11 -0.35 10.50
CA PHE A 231 -4.78 1.06 10.54
C PHE A 231 -4.16 1.42 11.89
N CYS A 232 -2.97 2.01 11.86
CA CYS A 232 -2.28 2.42 13.08
C CYS A 232 -2.91 3.72 13.60
N LYS A 233 -3.51 3.67 14.79
CA LYS A 233 -4.21 4.81 15.40
C LYS A 233 -3.33 5.62 16.37
N ARG A 234 -2.16 5.08 16.71
CA ARG A 234 -1.24 5.69 17.68
C ARG A 234 0.21 5.42 17.29
N VAL A 235 1.07 6.42 17.49
CA VAL A 235 2.51 6.32 17.30
C VAL A 235 3.17 6.94 18.52
N GLY A 236 3.97 6.19 19.25
CA GLY A 236 4.50 6.59 20.54
C GLY A 236 3.38 6.95 21.52
N ASN A 237 3.48 8.12 22.10
CA ASN A 237 2.44 8.67 22.97
C ASN A 237 1.40 9.51 22.21
N THR A 238 1.49 9.59 20.88
CA THR A 238 0.62 10.46 20.07
C THR A 238 -0.52 9.65 19.46
N ASN A 239 -1.77 10.05 19.75
CA ASN A 239 -2.94 9.52 19.09
C ASN A 239 -3.08 10.18 17.69
N LEU A 240 -3.17 9.36 16.63
CA LEU A 240 -3.39 9.81 15.27
C LEU A 240 -4.86 10.09 14.95
N ILE A 241 -5.77 9.79 15.89
CA ILE A 241 -7.20 10.10 15.82
C ILE A 241 -7.52 11.24 16.79
N LYS A 242 -8.22 12.24 16.31
CA LYS A 242 -8.75 13.37 17.09
C LYS A 242 -10.19 13.65 16.67
N ASN A 243 -11.14 13.70 17.62
CA ASN A 243 -12.55 13.93 17.34
C ASN A 243 -13.13 12.94 16.31
N LEU A 244 -12.86 11.65 16.49
CA LEU A 244 -13.32 10.53 15.64
C LEU A 244 -12.90 10.65 14.15
N ARG A 245 -11.78 11.31 13.86
CA ARG A 245 -11.21 11.42 12.51
C ARG A 245 -9.69 11.49 12.59
N PRO A 246 -8.96 11.24 11.48
CA PRO A 246 -7.52 11.42 11.47
C PRO A 246 -7.13 12.83 11.90
N ASN A 247 -6.05 12.95 12.67
CA ASN A 247 -5.53 14.24 13.13
C ASN A 247 -4.80 14.94 11.96
N SER A 248 -5.49 15.79 11.24
CA SER A 248 -4.97 16.50 10.07
C SER A 248 -3.77 17.41 10.34
N ALA A 249 -3.48 17.73 11.62
CA ALA A 249 -2.23 18.41 11.98
C ALA A 249 -1.00 17.48 11.83
N ILE A 250 -1.22 16.16 11.76
CA ILE A 250 -0.19 15.15 11.49
C ILE A 250 -0.37 14.67 10.04
N SER A 251 -1.44 13.93 9.77
CA SER A 251 -1.87 13.54 8.44
C SER A 251 -3.38 13.33 8.44
N ASP A 252 -4.04 13.60 7.32
CA ASP A 252 -5.45 13.27 7.10
C ASP A 252 -5.65 11.79 6.74
N HIS A 253 -4.57 11.01 6.62
CA HIS A 253 -4.57 9.56 6.47
C HIS A 253 -3.96 8.84 7.67
N LEU A 254 -4.53 7.71 8.06
CA LEU A 254 -3.92 6.79 9.01
C LEU A 254 -2.96 5.84 8.30
N PRO A 255 -1.80 5.51 8.93
CA PRO A 255 -0.90 4.48 8.40
C PRO A 255 -1.60 3.13 8.36
N ILE A 256 -1.41 2.37 7.27
CA ILE A 256 -1.84 0.97 7.17
C ILE A 256 -0.62 0.05 7.29
N ILE A 257 -0.76 -1.03 8.05
CA ILE A 257 0.30 -2.03 8.27
C ILE A 257 -0.23 -3.40 7.87
N GLY A 258 0.56 -4.10 7.06
CA GLY A 258 0.32 -5.50 6.71
C GLY A 258 1.37 -6.42 7.35
N VAL A 259 0.90 -7.53 7.94
CA VAL A 259 1.76 -8.57 8.51
C VAL A 259 1.63 -9.83 7.68
N ILE A 260 2.73 -10.28 7.09
CA ILE A 260 2.78 -11.40 6.16
C ILE A 260 3.75 -12.44 6.69
N ASN A 261 3.27 -13.69 6.85
CA ASN A 261 4.11 -14.81 7.27
C ASN A 261 5.18 -15.13 6.21
N GLY A 262 6.40 -15.34 6.65
CA GLY A 262 7.38 -16.10 5.89
C GLY A 262 7.02 -17.59 6.02
N ARG A 263 6.90 -18.33 4.93
CA ARG A 263 6.93 -19.79 5.01
C ARG A 263 8.35 -20.19 5.45
N THR A 264 8.45 -20.85 6.58
CA THR A 264 9.69 -21.52 7.03
C THR A 264 10.05 -22.65 6.09
#